data_6cc81ab7bfd4af241e49ec3f92a88401
#
_entry.id   6cc81ab7bfd4af241e49ec3f92a88401
#
_cell.length_a   1.000
_cell.length_b   1.000
_cell.length_c   1.000
_cell.angle_alpha   90.00
_cell.angle_beta   90.00
_cell.angle_gamma   90.00
#
_symmetry.space_group_name_H-M   'P 1'
#
loop_
_entity.id
_entity.type
_entity.pdbx_description
1 polymer ?
#
loop_
_entity_poly.entity_id
_entity_poly.type
_entity_poly.pdbx_seq_one_letter_code
_entity_poly.pdbx_strand_id
1 'polypeptide(L)'
;MPYMEQDKNLTAEIQQEETLEGAIPLVTFDEFTPPSYEEWKQEVVTALKGGSFEKSMFTKTYEGITLNPIYRLEDQEKITHNKTYPGMESNLRGANAGGYIHKVWTIAQECDGKTPAEANEMVKYELLKGTTAASVVLDTATRKGCDPDKADVKDVADIGVSLATVADVEKLLDGVDLEKFEIDIYAGASNIALLAAVITACEKKGLALEKLHGAITADPIGELALDGKLVRPLDEYYDEMAHSIAWAEKNAPQLKTVVVNTDVYHNGGANDVQEVAYAMNEAVTYMRAMERRGIDVNTFCRHLRFHFSIGANFFMEIAKLRSLKMVWAQIVKNCGGDEEAQKINLYVSTSTFCQTKYDPYVNLLRAATQSFSAVVGGMDGMYVKPFDHCIRPSDVFSRRIARNIQIMEQHEFNFIQPIDPSGGSWYIEPLTEEFTEKTW
;
A
#
# COMPACT_ATOMS: atom_id res chain seq x y z
N MET A 1 -35.21 5.80 23.42
CA MET A 1 -36.16 5.57 22.36
C MET A 1 -37.13 6.73 22.24
N PRO A 2 -36.81 7.84 21.61
CA PRO A 2 -37.76 8.78 21.07
C PRO A 2 -37.45 9.25 19.62
N TYR A 3 -36.57 8.59 18.89
CA TYR A 3 -36.20 8.99 17.52
C TYR A 3 -36.96 8.25 16.39
N MET A 4 -37.81 7.28 16.70
CA MET A 4 -38.53 6.50 15.67
C MET A 4 -39.98 6.98 15.42
N GLU A 5 -40.48 7.97 16.15
CA GLU A 5 -41.83 8.51 15.90
C GLU A 5 -41.86 9.75 15.00
N GLN A 6 -40.75 10.42 14.80
CA GLN A 6 -40.70 11.61 13.90
C GLN A 6 -40.69 11.27 12.40
N ASP A 7 -40.17 10.09 12.02
CA ASP A 7 -40.08 9.72 10.59
C ASP A 7 -41.44 9.32 9.96
N LYS A 8 -42.41 8.90 10.78
CA LYS A 8 -43.75 8.55 10.25
C LYS A 8 -44.58 9.77 9.89
N ASN A 9 -44.35 10.89 10.53
CA ASN A 9 -45.06 12.13 10.19
C ASN A 9 -44.44 12.82 8.96
N LEU A 10 -43.11 12.71 8.76
CA LEU A 10 -42.46 13.27 7.60
C LEU A 10 -42.87 12.57 6.30
N THR A 11 -43.08 11.24 6.35
CA THR A 11 -43.55 10.46 5.19
C THR A 11 -45.02 10.70 4.87
N ALA A 12 -45.85 11.09 5.85
CA ALA A 12 -47.25 11.45 5.65
C ALA A 12 -47.41 12.87 5.10
N GLU A 13 -46.53 13.79 5.47
CA GLU A 13 -46.52 15.17 4.92
C GLU A 13 -46.06 15.24 3.48
N ILE A 14 -45.15 14.35 3.07
CA ILE A 14 -44.69 14.26 1.65
C ILE A 14 -45.79 13.69 0.72
N GLN A 15 -46.79 13.00 1.28
CA GLN A 15 -47.90 12.46 0.49
C GLN A 15 -49.11 13.44 0.35
N GLN A 16 -49.04 14.62 0.95
CA GLN A 16 -50.08 15.67 0.84
C GLN A 16 -49.54 16.94 0.15
N GLU A 17 -48.56 16.86 -0.72
CA GLU A 17 -48.28 17.99 -1.62
C GLU A 17 -49.42 18.08 -2.65
N GLU A 18 -50.21 19.14 -2.47
CA GLU A 18 -51.22 19.62 -3.38
C GLU A 18 -50.75 19.60 -4.81
N THR A 19 -51.58 19.10 -5.73
CA THR A 19 -51.46 19.29 -7.17
C THR A 19 -51.42 20.79 -7.45
N LEU A 20 -50.23 21.39 -7.49
CA LEU A 20 -50.00 22.69 -8.09
C LEU A 20 -50.33 22.56 -9.57
N GLU A 21 -51.35 23.21 -10.05
CA GLU A 21 -51.57 23.42 -11.51
C GLU A 21 -50.28 24.08 -12.06
N GLY A 22 -49.51 23.30 -12.82
CA GLY A 22 -48.20 23.71 -13.33
C GLY A 22 -47.02 22.99 -12.73
N ALA A 23 -47.22 21.88 -12.00
CA ALA A 23 -46.10 21.05 -11.50
C ALA A 23 -45.20 20.61 -12.65
N ILE A 24 -43.90 20.79 -12.48
CA ILE A 24 -42.91 20.29 -13.43
C ILE A 24 -43.10 18.77 -13.51
N PRO A 25 -43.31 18.18 -14.70
CA PRO A 25 -43.50 16.75 -14.82
C PRO A 25 -42.29 16.00 -14.27
N LEU A 26 -42.56 14.92 -13.54
CA LEU A 26 -41.51 14.04 -13.03
C LEU A 26 -40.69 13.52 -14.20
N VAL A 27 -39.38 13.73 -14.18
CA VAL A 27 -38.49 13.19 -15.22
C VAL A 27 -38.25 11.71 -14.89
N THR A 28 -38.78 10.81 -15.71
CA THR A 28 -38.68 9.37 -15.50
C THR A 28 -37.64 8.70 -16.39
N PHE A 29 -37.24 9.35 -17.50
CA PHE A 29 -36.37 8.79 -18.54
C PHE A 29 -36.97 7.57 -19.27
N ASP A 30 -38.25 7.24 -19.09
CA ASP A 30 -38.92 6.09 -19.69
C ASP A 30 -39.00 6.19 -21.24
N GLU A 31 -38.87 7.41 -21.77
CA GLU A 31 -38.78 7.68 -23.20
C GLU A 31 -37.47 7.18 -23.84
N PHE A 32 -36.41 6.91 -23.04
CA PHE A 32 -35.16 6.38 -23.55
C PHE A 32 -35.15 4.86 -23.49
N THR A 33 -35.39 4.22 -24.63
CA THR A 33 -35.33 2.76 -24.76
C THR A 33 -33.85 2.32 -24.65
N PRO A 34 -33.46 1.50 -23.62
CA PRO A 34 -32.09 1.01 -23.51
C PRO A 34 -31.71 0.16 -24.71
N PRO A 35 -30.61 0.48 -25.42
CA PRO A 35 -30.17 -0.34 -26.57
C PRO A 35 -29.64 -1.70 -26.07
N SER A 36 -29.78 -2.71 -26.90
CA SER A 36 -29.17 -4.01 -26.68
C SER A 36 -27.64 -3.99 -26.92
N TYR A 37 -26.92 -4.97 -26.38
CA TYR A 37 -25.50 -5.13 -26.70
C TYR A 37 -25.23 -5.34 -28.19
N GLU A 38 -26.11 -6.06 -28.88
CA GLU A 38 -25.96 -6.33 -30.32
C GLU A 38 -26.16 -5.05 -31.17
N GLU A 39 -27.10 -4.18 -30.82
CA GLU A 39 -27.26 -2.87 -31.44
C GLU A 39 -26.01 -2.01 -31.24
N TRP A 40 -25.50 -1.91 -30.02
CA TRP A 40 -24.26 -1.21 -29.77
C TRP A 40 -23.09 -1.81 -30.57
N LYS A 41 -22.93 -3.14 -30.58
CA LYS A 41 -21.87 -3.83 -31.33
C LYS A 41 -21.94 -3.53 -32.81
N GLN A 42 -23.15 -3.47 -33.40
CA GLN A 42 -23.34 -3.13 -34.78
C GLN A 42 -22.92 -1.71 -35.14
N GLU A 43 -23.20 -0.74 -34.25
CA GLU A 43 -22.72 0.63 -34.39
C GLU A 43 -21.18 0.70 -34.36
N VAL A 44 -20.54 -0.04 -33.45
CA VAL A 44 -19.08 -0.13 -33.39
C VAL A 44 -18.50 -0.74 -34.67
N VAL A 45 -19.06 -1.84 -35.16
CA VAL A 45 -18.64 -2.48 -36.44
C VAL A 45 -18.78 -1.49 -37.61
N THR A 46 -19.84 -0.72 -37.64
CA THR A 46 -20.04 0.33 -38.64
C THR A 46 -18.96 1.41 -38.54
N ALA A 47 -18.65 1.86 -37.33
CA ALA A 47 -17.60 2.84 -37.05
C ALA A 47 -16.18 2.34 -37.42
N LEU A 48 -15.92 1.03 -37.28
CA LEU A 48 -14.64 0.39 -37.62
C LEU A 48 -14.38 0.27 -39.13
N LYS A 49 -15.37 0.59 -40.01
CA LYS A 49 -15.25 0.62 -41.50
C LYS A 49 -14.58 -0.62 -42.09
N GLY A 50 -14.97 -1.80 -41.61
CA GLY A 50 -14.41 -3.10 -42.06
C GLY A 50 -13.27 -3.65 -41.21
N GLY A 51 -12.88 -2.99 -40.14
CA GLY A 51 -11.97 -3.54 -39.12
C GLY A 51 -12.65 -4.67 -38.33
N SER A 52 -11.84 -5.61 -37.84
CA SER A 52 -12.34 -6.70 -36.98
C SER A 52 -12.68 -6.16 -35.59
N PHE A 53 -13.92 -6.38 -35.14
CA PHE A 53 -14.38 -6.02 -33.80
C PHE A 53 -13.47 -6.64 -32.71
N GLU A 54 -13.19 -7.95 -32.83
CA GLU A 54 -12.40 -8.70 -31.83
C GLU A 54 -10.96 -8.19 -31.72
N LYS A 55 -10.35 -7.79 -32.84
CA LYS A 55 -8.97 -7.30 -32.84
C LYS A 55 -8.85 -5.85 -32.39
N SER A 56 -9.89 -5.05 -32.60
CA SER A 56 -9.84 -3.60 -32.36
C SER A 56 -10.36 -3.22 -31.01
N MET A 57 -11.30 -3.98 -30.44
CA MET A 57 -12.00 -3.61 -29.22
C MET A 57 -11.54 -4.34 -27.97
N PHE A 58 -10.93 -5.52 -28.10
CA PHE A 58 -10.40 -6.25 -26.95
C PHE A 58 -8.92 -5.92 -26.74
N THR A 59 -8.53 -5.70 -25.49
CA THR A 59 -7.14 -5.39 -25.11
C THR A 59 -6.55 -6.57 -24.34
N LYS A 60 -5.48 -7.16 -24.87
CA LYS A 60 -4.70 -8.17 -24.14
C LYS A 60 -3.64 -7.47 -23.30
N THR A 61 -3.62 -7.76 -21.99
CA THR A 61 -2.64 -7.20 -21.06
C THR A 61 -1.45 -8.12 -20.88
N TYR A 62 -0.39 -7.61 -20.26
CA TYR A 62 0.80 -8.40 -19.90
C TYR A 62 0.53 -9.43 -18.81
N GLU A 63 -0.49 -9.21 -17.99
CA GLU A 63 -1.00 -10.12 -16.95
C GLU A 63 -1.70 -11.35 -17.56
N GLY A 64 -1.91 -11.36 -18.87
CA GLY A 64 -2.66 -12.39 -19.58
C GLY A 64 -4.18 -12.24 -19.40
N ILE A 65 -4.64 -11.08 -18.95
CA ILE A 65 -6.04 -10.70 -18.84
C ILE A 65 -6.48 -10.10 -20.18
N THR A 66 -7.67 -10.43 -20.64
CA THR A 66 -8.25 -9.82 -21.84
C THR A 66 -9.38 -8.87 -21.45
N LEU A 67 -9.13 -7.57 -21.58
CA LEU A 67 -10.11 -6.55 -21.24
C LEU A 67 -11.19 -6.48 -22.31
N ASN A 68 -12.46 -6.49 -21.89
CA ASN A 68 -13.61 -6.27 -22.73
C ASN A 68 -13.75 -4.78 -23.08
N PRO A 69 -14.31 -4.44 -24.25
CA PRO A 69 -14.53 -3.05 -24.61
C PRO A 69 -15.55 -2.33 -23.72
N ILE A 70 -16.49 -3.08 -23.13
CA ILE A 70 -17.51 -2.62 -22.19
C ILE A 70 -17.82 -3.73 -21.20
N TYR A 71 -18.11 -3.36 -19.98
CA TYR A 71 -18.56 -4.27 -18.91
C TYR A 71 -19.98 -3.87 -18.52
N ARG A 72 -20.82 -4.88 -18.21
CA ARG A 72 -22.23 -4.71 -17.94
C ARG A 72 -22.62 -5.38 -16.64
N LEU A 73 -23.86 -5.16 -16.19
CA LEU A 73 -24.39 -5.77 -14.97
C LEU A 73 -24.25 -7.31 -14.98
N GLU A 74 -24.48 -7.95 -16.11
CA GLU A 74 -24.40 -9.42 -16.24
C GLU A 74 -22.99 -9.96 -16.01
N ASP A 75 -21.96 -9.15 -16.25
CA ASP A 75 -20.57 -9.53 -16.00
C ASP A 75 -20.28 -9.54 -14.48
N GLN A 76 -20.92 -8.65 -13.72
CA GLN A 76 -20.80 -8.56 -12.28
C GLN A 76 -21.69 -9.60 -11.53
N GLU A 77 -22.86 -9.96 -12.06
CA GLU A 77 -23.79 -10.90 -11.41
C GLU A 77 -23.20 -12.28 -11.13
N LYS A 78 -22.18 -12.68 -11.89
CA LYS A 78 -21.46 -13.95 -11.73
C LYS A 78 -20.52 -13.93 -10.52
N ILE A 79 -20.19 -12.75 -10.02
CA ILE A 79 -19.22 -12.56 -8.96
C ILE A 79 -19.90 -12.65 -7.60
N THR A 80 -19.36 -13.46 -6.70
CA THR A 80 -19.93 -13.69 -5.37
C THR A 80 -19.17 -13.02 -4.25
N HIS A 81 -17.88 -12.81 -4.42
CA HIS A 81 -17.01 -12.25 -3.37
C HIS A 81 -17.27 -10.78 -3.06
N ASN A 82 -17.92 -10.03 -3.96
CA ASN A 82 -18.23 -8.61 -3.78
C ASN A 82 -19.40 -8.33 -2.83
N LYS A 83 -20.10 -9.36 -2.36
CA LYS A 83 -21.24 -9.28 -1.42
C LYS A 83 -20.81 -9.13 0.05
N THR A 84 -19.60 -8.67 0.29
CA THR A 84 -19.04 -8.41 1.63
C THR A 84 -19.06 -6.92 1.97
N TYR A 85 -18.82 -6.60 3.24
CA TYR A 85 -18.67 -5.24 3.74
C TYR A 85 -17.22 -4.97 4.17
N PRO A 86 -16.79 -3.68 4.26
CA PRO A 86 -15.48 -3.32 4.79
C PRO A 86 -15.25 -3.93 6.18
N GLY A 87 -14.06 -4.46 6.43
CA GLY A 87 -13.69 -5.10 7.68
C GLY A 87 -14.27 -6.50 7.91
N MET A 88 -14.98 -7.05 6.91
CA MET A 88 -15.54 -8.39 6.95
C MET A 88 -14.71 -9.39 6.16
N GLU A 89 -15.06 -10.68 6.23
CA GLU A 89 -14.38 -11.81 5.59
C GLU A 89 -13.94 -11.48 4.15
N SER A 90 -12.81 -12.00 3.75
CA SER A 90 -12.01 -11.73 2.56
C SER A 90 -11.22 -10.41 2.56
N ASN A 91 -11.57 -9.45 3.41
CA ASN A 91 -10.94 -8.12 3.48
C ASN A 91 -10.88 -7.36 2.14
N LEU A 92 -11.60 -7.80 1.12
CA LEU A 92 -11.63 -7.20 -0.23
C LEU A 92 -11.84 -5.70 -0.19
N ARG A 93 -12.80 -5.25 0.64
CA ARG A 93 -13.18 -3.83 0.75
C ARG A 93 -12.41 -3.09 1.85
N GLY A 94 -11.29 -3.66 2.30
CA GLY A 94 -10.42 -3.12 3.34
C GLY A 94 -10.59 -3.84 4.69
N ALA A 95 -9.52 -3.88 5.46
CA ALA A 95 -9.45 -4.54 6.76
C ALA A 95 -10.16 -3.74 7.89
N ASN A 96 -10.47 -2.46 7.65
CA ASN A 96 -11.10 -1.58 8.62
C ASN A 96 -12.54 -1.28 8.21
N ALA A 97 -13.51 -1.61 9.07
CA ALA A 97 -14.92 -1.38 8.82
C ALA A 97 -15.26 0.11 8.60
N GLY A 98 -14.56 1.02 9.26
CA GLY A 98 -14.72 2.47 9.09
C GLY A 98 -13.90 3.08 7.96
N GLY A 99 -13.06 2.29 7.26
CA GLY A 99 -12.19 2.75 6.20
C GLY A 99 -11.36 3.97 6.59
N TYR A 100 -11.08 4.83 5.63
CA TYR A 100 -10.30 6.07 5.84
C TYR A 100 -11.04 7.12 6.68
N ILE A 101 -12.36 7.06 6.80
CA ILE A 101 -13.13 7.95 7.69
C ILE A 101 -12.74 7.68 9.15
N HIS A 102 -12.46 6.42 9.50
CA HIS A 102 -12.02 6.04 10.84
C HIS A 102 -10.51 6.16 11.03
N LYS A 103 -9.73 5.64 10.08
CA LYS A 103 -8.26 5.65 10.11
C LYS A 103 -7.75 5.97 8.70
N VAL A 104 -7.36 7.21 8.50
CA VAL A 104 -6.71 7.66 7.26
C VAL A 104 -5.34 7.01 7.11
N TRP A 105 -4.86 6.87 5.88
CA TRP A 105 -3.55 6.29 5.61
C TRP A 105 -2.40 7.16 6.13
N THR A 106 -1.29 6.50 6.45
CA THR A 106 -0.06 7.15 6.88
C THR A 106 0.63 7.84 5.69
N ILE A 107 0.90 9.14 5.81
CA ILE A 107 1.71 9.89 4.86
C ILE A 107 3.17 9.70 5.23
N ALA A 108 3.89 8.91 4.45
CA ALA A 108 5.32 8.68 4.61
C ALA A 108 6.12 9.48 3.56
N GLN A 109 7.26 10.02 3.97
CA GLN A 109 8.20 10.69 3.09
C GLN A 109 9.61 10.28 3.46
N GLU A 110 10.31 9.65 2.52
CA GLU A 110 11.69 9.19 2.74
C GLU A 110 12.63 10.35 3.05
N CYS A 111 13.37 10.22 4.16
CA CYS A 111 14.40 11.15 4.60
C CYS A 111 15.77 10.50 4.39
N ASP A 112 16.53 10.99 3.41
CA ASP A 112 17.79 10.42 2.90
C ASP A 112 19.03 11.21 3.33
N GLY A 113 18.95 11.97 4.44
CA GLY A 113 20.09 12.68 5.05
C GLY A 113 21.25 11.73 5.32
N LYS A 114 22.47 12.17 5.03
CA LYS A 114 23.68 11.31 5.06
C LYS A 114 24.23 11.09 6.46
N THR A 115 23.99 12.03 7.34
CA THR A 115 24.40 11.96 8.74
C THR A 115 23.16 11.89 9.64
N PRO A 116 23.29 11.36 10.89
CA PRO A 116 22.19 11.33 11.84
C PRO A 116 21.56 12.70 12.11
N ALA A 117 22.37 13.77 12.07
CA ALA A 117 21.88 15.13 12.26
C ALA A 117 21.05 15.62 11.08
N GLU A 118 21.54 15.43 9.84
CA GLU A 118 20.81 15.80 8.63
C GLU A 118 19.50 15.03 8.52
N ALA A 119 19.52 13.71 8.75
CA ALA A 119 18.33 12.89 8.73
C ALA A 119 17.31 13.32 9.79
N ASN A 120 17.77 13.65 11.02
CA ASN A 120 16.90 14.20 12.06
C ASN A 120 16.24 15.51 11.68
N GLU A 121 17.00 16.45 11.12
CA GLU A 121 16.44 17.74 10.63
C GLU A 121 15.40 17.52 9.55
N MET A 122 15.66 16.61 8.60
CA MET A 122 14.71 16.25 7.55
C MET A 122 13.44 15.63 8.13
N VAL A 123 13.56 14.64 9.00
CA VAL A 123 12.41 13.98 9.65
C VAL A 123 11.56 14.99 10.39
N LYS A 124 12.16 15.83 11.25
CA LYS A 124 11.42 16.87 11.99
C LYS A 124 10.74 17.87 11.06
N TYR A 125 11.40 18.26 9.98
CA TYR A 125 10.81 19.15 8.99
C TYR A 125 9.60 18.52 8.30
N GLU A 126 9.71 17.27 7.84
CA GLU A 126 8.63 16.57 7.15
C GLU A 126 7.44 16.32 8.10
N LEU A 127 7.68 15.90 9.33
CA LEU A 127 6.64 15.76 10.37
C LEU A 127 5.94 17.09 10.68
N LEU A 128 6.68 18.19 10.76
CA LEU A 128 6.10 19.54 10.93
C LEU A 128 5.23 19.95 9.73
N LYS A 129 5.51 19.42 8.54
CA LYS A 129 4.82 19.75 7.29
C LYS A 129 3.70 18.77 6.90
N GLY A 130 3.39 17.81 7.78
CA GLY A 130 2.19 16.98 7.65
C GLY A 130 2.41 15.52 7.29
N THR A 131 3.67 15.02 7.29
CA THR A 131 3.87 13.57 7.31
C THR A 131 3.47 13.00 8.67
N THR A 132 3.08 11.75 8.70
CA THR A 132 2.65 11.05 9.92
C THR A 132 3.57 9.89 10.30
N ALA A 133 4.63 9.67 9.53
CA ALA A 133 5.70 8.72 9.83
C ALA A 133 7.08 9.37 9.77
N ALA A 134 7.94 8.96 10.70
CA ALA A 134 9.38 9.25 10.71
C ALA A 134 10.09 8.20 9.84
N SER A 135 10.08 8.42 8.52
CA SER A 135 10.63 7.49 7.54
C SER A 135 12.07 7.84 7.23
N VAL A 136 12.98 6.88 7.44
CA VAL A 136 14.42 7.08 7.31
C VAL A 136 15.01 6.08 6.33
N VAL A 137 15.77 6.57 5.37
CA VAL A 137 16.55 5.77 4.43
C VAL A 137 17.94 5.51 5.02
N LEU A 138 18.33 4.26 5.13
CA LEU A 138 19.67 3.85 5.57
C LEU A 138 20.62 3.77 4.38
N ASP A 139 21.91 3.97 4.63
CA ASP A 139 22.95 3.71 3.63
C ASP A 139 23.14 2.21 3.37
N THR A 140 23.82 1.88 2.30
CA THR A 140 24.08 0.48 1.93
C THR A 140 24.94 -0.26 2.95
N ALA A 141 25.86 0.42 3.61
CA ALA A 141 26.70 -0.18 4.66
C ALA A 141 25.87 -0.62 5.87
N THR A 142 25.01 0.26 6.38
CA THR A 142 24.11 -0.05 7.51
C THR A 142 23.13 -1.16 7.17
N ARG A 143 22.54 -1.15 5.96
CA ARG A 143 21.62 -2.21 5.49
C ARG A 143 22.29 -3.58 5.38
N LYS A 144 23.59 -3.62 5.05
CA LYS A 144 24.40 -4.85 5.02
C LYS A 144 24.88 -5.28 6.42
N GLY A 145 24.59 -4.52 7.47
CA GLY A 145 25.06 -4.76 8.83
C GLY A 145 26.57 -4.55 8.99
N CYS A 146 27.14 -3.65 8.19
CA CYS A 146 28.57 -3.32 8.23
C CYS A 146 28.80 -1.97 8.91
N ASP A 147 29.75 -1.93 9.85
CA ASP A 147 30.21 -0.67 10.42
C ASP A 147 30.92 0.17 9.32
N PRO A 148 30.81 1.50 9.35
CA PRO A 148 31.39 2.38 8.34
C PRO A 148 32.90 2.24 8.15
N ASP A 149 33.64 1.84 9.21
CA ASP A 149 35.09 1.61 9.17
C ASP A 149 35.46 0.24 8.55
N LYS A 150 34.51 -0.64 8.33
CA LYS A 150 34.67 -1.98 7.73
C LYS A 150 34.03 -2.08 6.34
N ALA A 151 33.10 -1.19 6.02
CA ALA A 151 32.40 -1.17 4.76
C ALA A 151 33.26 -0.65 3.60
N ASP A 152 32.87 -0.94 2.38
CA ASP A 152 33.39 -0.23 1.20
C ASP A 152 32.99 1.25 1.31
N VAL A 153 33.93 2.15 1.10
CA VAL A 153 33.71 3.61 1.19
C VAL A 153 32.55 4.08 0.32
N LYS A 154 32.33 3.44 -0.83
CA LYS A 154 31.21 3.78 -1.71
C LYS A 154 29.82 3.45 -1.13
N ASP A 155 29.76 2.53 -0.17
CA ASP A 155 28.52 2.08 0.45
C ASP A 155 28.15 2.91 1.70
N VAL A 156 29.10 3.79 2.17
CA VAL A 156 28.88 4.62 3.34
C VAL A 156 28.25 5.95 2.97
N ALA A 157 27.10 6.27 3.57
CA ALA A 157 26.33 7.48 3.30
C ALA A 157 26.00 7.68 1.81
N ASP A 158 25.84 6.60 1.04
CA ASP A 158 25.57 6.64 -0.40
C ASP A 158 24.14 7.08 -0.72
N ILE A 159 23.16 6.36 -0.21
CA ILE A 159 21.72 6.59 -0.47
C ILE A 159 20.95 7.16 0.73
N GLY A 160 21.50 7.08 1.93
CA GLY A 160 20.84 7.46 3.17
C GLY A 160 21.79 7.62 4.33
N VAL A 161 21.26 7.56 5.56
CA VAL A 161 22.01 7.80 6.79
C VAL A 161 22.87 6.59 7.17
N SER A 162 24.10 6.87 7.55
CA SER A 162 25.01 5.88 8.15
C SER A 162 24.79 5.84 9.67
N LEU A 163 24.46 4.67 10.21
CA LEU A 163 24.22 4.43 11.64
C LEU A 163 25.13 3.32 12.14
N ALA A 164 26.02 3.62 13.06
CA ALA A 164 26.95 2.65 13.61
C ALA A 164 26.73 2.40 15.11
N THR A 165 26.23 3.39 15.84
CA THR A 165 26.16 3.39 17.30
C THR A 165 24.79 3.80 17.81
N VAL A 166 24.48 3.44 19.06
CA VAL A 166 23.29 3.94 19.76
C VAL A 166 23.26 5.47 19.80
N ALA A 167 24.41 6.14 19.90
CA ALA A 167 24.49 7.60 19.93
C ALA A 167 24.06 8.21 18.59
N ASP A 168 24.30 7.55 17.45
CA ASP A 168 23.82 7.97 16.14
C ASP A 168 22.28 7.89 16.08
N VAL A 169 21.71 6.81 16.62
CA VAL A 169 20.25 6.62 16.69
C VAL A 169 19.62 7.63 17.66
N GLU A 170 20.22 7.89 18.81
CA GLU A 170 19.78 8.92 19.76
C GLU A 170 19.72 10.30 19.07
N LYS A 171 20.73 10.62 18.26
CA LYS A 171 20.79 11.87 17.52
C LYS A 171 19.78 11.92 16.37
N LEU A 172 19.60 10.80 15.65
CA LEU A 172 18.59 10.66 14.59
C LEU A 172 17.17 10.91 15.13
N LEU A 173 16.87 10.38 16.30
CA LEU A 173 15.54 10.43 16.91
C LEU A 173 15.38 11.62 17.89
N ASP A 174 16.35 12.54 17.99
CA ASP A 174 16.27 13.65 18.93
C ASP A 174 15.13 14.60 18.59
N GLY A 175 14.22 14.82 19.58
CA GLY A 175 13.03 15.64 19.43
C GLY A 175 11.92 15.02 18.56
N VAL A 176 12.03 13.75 18.15
CA VAL A 176 10.98 13.01 17.47
C VAL A 176 10.09 12.29 18.48
N ASP A 177 8.79 12.54 18.43
CA ASP A 177 7.79 11.93 19.30
C ASP A 177 7.26 10.62 18.68
N LEU A 178 7.85 9.50 19.07
CA LEU A 178 7.50 8.15 18.59
C LEU A 178 6.25 7.55 19.28
N GLU A 179 5.65 8.21 20.26
CA GLU A 179 4.30 7.86 20.74
C GLU A 179 3.23 8.39 19.81
N LYS A 180 3.51 9.48 19.09
CA LYS A 180 2.59 10.14 18.19
C LYS A 180 2.78 9.74 16.73
N PHE A 181 4.03 9.59 16.29
CA PHE A 181 4.38 9.35 14.90
C PHE A 181 4.95 7.94 14.72
N GLU A 182 4.54 7.27 13.66
CA GLU A 182 5.12 5.97 13.32
C GLU A 182 6.62 6.10 13.04
N ILE A 183 7.43 5.16 13.56
CA ILE A 183 8.78 4.96 13.06
C ILE A 183 8.72 4.10 11.81
N ASP A 184 9.56 4.39 10.80
CA ASP A 184 9.52 3.62 9.58
C ASP A 184 10.90 3.53 8.93
N ILE A 185 11.53 2.37 9.09
CA ILE A 185 12.90 2.11 8.65
C ILE A 185 12.99 0.71 8.04
N TYR A 186 13.45 0.63 6.81
CA TYR A 186 13.84 -0.61 6.17
C TYR A 186 15.31 -0.90 6.46
N ALA A 187 15.59 -1.97 7.20
CA ALA A 187 16.92 -2.29 7.71
C ALA A 187 17.73 -3.27 6.84
N GLY A 188 17.20 -3.65 5.68
CA GLY A 188 17.86 -4.62 4.79
C GLY A 188 17.58 -6.07 5.19
N ALA A 189 18.59 -6.94 5.13
CA ALA A 189 18.41 -8.36 5.41
C ALA A 189 18.19 -8.70 6.89
N SER A 190 18.62 -7.83 7.83
CA SER A 190 18.43 -7.99 9.25
C SER A 190 18.15 -6.66 9.92
N ASN A 191 17.20 -6.65 10.83
CA ASN A 191 16.86 -5.46 11.62
C ASN A 191 17.38 -5.52 13.07
N ILE A 192 18.00 -6.61 13.50
CA ILE A 192 18.19 -6.87 14.95
C ILE A 192 19.10 -5.85 15.62
N ALA A 193 20.20 -5.44 14.97
CA ALA A 193 21.12 -4.45 15.51
C ALA A 193 20.49 -3.06 15.60
N LEU A 194 19.79 -2.65 14.53
CA LEU A 194 19.09 -1.37 14.50
C LEU A 194 17.92 -1.34 15.49
N LEU A 195 17.15 -2.41 15.58
CA LEU A 195 16.07 -2.54 16.55
C LEU A 195 16.59 -2.38 17.98
N ALA A 196 17.68 -3.07 18.32
CA ALA A 196 18.31 -2.95 19.64
C ALA A 196 18.78 -1.52 19.93
N ALA A 197 19.35 -0.83 18.93
CA ALA A 197 19.79 0.55 19.08
C ALA A 197 18.61 1.52 19.28
N VAL A 198 17.52 1.34 18.51
CA VAL A 198 16.29 2.15 18.65
C VAL A 198 15.63 1.91 20.01
N ILE A 199 15.51 0.65 20.45
CA ILE A 199 14.98 0.31 21.78
C ILE A 199 15.77 1.03 22.85
N THR A 200 17.11 0.91 22.82
CA THR A 200 17.99 1.55 23.80
C THR A 200 17.82 3.07 23.83
N ALA A 201 17.68 3.69 22.66
CA ALA A 201 17.42 5.14 22.54
C ALA A 201 16.05 5.52 23.12
N CYS A 202 15.01 4.70 22.86
CA CYS A 202 13.67 4.90 23.40
C CYS A 202 13.63 4.75 24.92
N GLU A 203 14.26 3.71 25.49
CA GLU A 203 14.35 3.49 26.94
C GLU A 203 15.06 4.63 27.66
N LYS A 204 16.18 5.13 27.11
CA LYS A 204 16.89 6.30 27.66
C LYS A 204 16.02 7.57 27.68
N LYS A 205 15.08 7.69 26.73
CA LYS A 205 14.12 8.80 26.69
C LYS A 205 12.88 8.56 27.55
N GLY A 206 12.75 7.37 28.15
CA GLY A 206 11.59 6.99 28.95
C GLY A 206 10.32 6.72 28.14
N LEU A 207 10.46 6.41 26.86
CA LEU A 207 9.33 6.02 26.00
C LEU A 207 8.81 4.65 26.43
N ALA A 208 7.50 4.51 26.60
CA ALA A 208 6.84 3.25 26.81
C ALA A 208 6.85 2.42 25.52
N LEU A 209 7.62 1.32 25.50
CA LEU A 209 7.87 0.53 24.28
C LEU A 209 6.59 -0.07 23.69
N GLU A 210 5.56 -0.35 24.51
CA GLU A 210 4.25 -0.80 24.07
C GLU A 210 3.50 0.22 23.20
N LYS A 211 3.91 1.49 23.23
CA LYS A 211 3.40 2.56 22.37
C LYS A 211 4.19 2.74 21.08
N LEU A 212 5.37 2.12 20.98
CA LEU A 212 6.18 2.17 19.79
C LEU A 212 5.44 1.46 18.65
N HIS A 213 5.16 2.18 17.57
CA HIS A 213 4.39 1.70 16.44
C HIS A 213 5.03 2.11 15.11
N GLY A 214 4.62 1.44 14.03
CA GLY A 214 5.21 1.60 12.71
C GLY A 214 6.04 0.38 12.32
N ALA A 215 7.23 0.58 11.78
CA ALA A 215 8.03 -0.50 11.20
C ALA A 215 9.55 -0.28 11.36
N ILE A 216 10.24 -1.31 11.83
CA ILE A 216 11.70 -1.46 11.71
C ILE A 216 11.92 -2.84 11.13
N THR A 217 11.97 -2.94 9.80
CA THR A 217 11.73 -4.18 9.10
C THR A 217 12.97 -4.76 8.43
N ALA A 218 12.97 -6.08 8.29
CA ALA A 218 13.95 -6.83 7.52
C ALA A 218 13.27 -7.65 6.42
N ASP A 219 14.00 -7.83 5.30
CA ASP A 219 13.59 -8.62 4.14
C ASP A 219 14.81 -9.34 3.52
N PRO A 220 15.26 -10.45 4.09
CA PRO A 220 16.44 -11.16 3.58
C PRO A 220 16.24 -11.78 2.19
N ILE A 221 15.03 -12.18 1.80
CA ILE A 221 14.78 -12.69 0.44
C ILE A 221 14.79 -11.54 -0.57
N GLY A 222 14.17 -10.40 -0.25
CA GLY A 222 14.21 -9.21 -1.09
C GLY A 222 15.66 -8.71 -1.29
N GLU A 223 16.49 -8.67 -0.24
CA GLU A 223 17.91 -8.34 -0.35
C GLU A 223 18.70 -9.37 -1.19
N LEU A 224 18.38 -10.67 -1.05
CA LEU A 224 18.96 -11.70 -1.89
C LEU A 224 18.58 -11.51 -3.37
N ALA A 225 17.33 -11.17 -3.64
CA ALA A 225 16.86 -10.90 -5.01
C ALA A 225 17.49 -9.64 -5.60
N LEU A 226 17.70 -8.60 -4.78
CA LEU A 226 18.30 -7.34 -5.18
C LEU A 226 19.80 -7.48 -5.49
N ASP A 227 20.56 -8.07 -4.59
CA ASP A 227 22.05 -8.11 -4.64
C ASP A 227 22.59 -9.44 -5.24
N GLY A 228 21.74 -10.46 -5.42
CA GLY A 228 22.10 -11.80 -5.90
C GLY A 228 22.88 -12.63 -4.87
N LYS A 229 23.17 -12.09 -3.69
CA LYS A 229 23.89 -12.75 -2.59
C LYS A 229 23.59 -12.09 -1.26
N LEU A 230 23.72 -12.88 -0.20
CA LEU A 230 23.71 -12.40 1.20
C LEU A 230 25.11 -12.53 1.81
N VAL A 231 25.37 -11.76 2.84
CA VAL A 231 26.64 -11.81 3.60
C VAL A 231 26.75 -13.11 4.40
N ARG A 232 25.64 -13.63 4.89
CA ARG A 232 25.51 -14.85 5.70
C ARG A 232 24.46 -15.79 5.11
N PRO A 233 24.41 -17.09 5.52
CA PRO A 233 23.36 -18.00 5.13
C PRO A 233 21.96 -17.47 5.49
N LEU A 234 20.98 -17.74 4.63
CA LEU A 234 19.60 -17.27 4.80
C LEU A 234 18.95 -17.75 6.13
N ASP A 235 19.28 -18.95 6.58
CA ASP A 235 18.79 -19.51 7.85
C ASP A 235 19.19 -18.67 9.07
N GLU A 236 20.37 -18.06 9.07
CA GLU A 236 20.81 -17.17 10.16
C GLU A 236 19.93 -15.90 10.22
N TYR A 237 19.55 -15.35 9.06
CA TYR A 237 18.62 -14.23 9.02
C TYR A 237 17.22 -14.60 9.49
N TYR A 238 16.78 -15.84 9.21
CA TYR A 238 15.51 -16.35 9.75
C TYR A 238 15.54 -16.52 11.26
N ASP A 239 16.69 -16.91 11.85
CA ASP A 239 16.85 -16.95 13.29
C ASP A 239 16.71 -15.55 13.91
N GLU A 240 17.36 -14.56 13.31
CA GLU A 240 17.26 -13.15 13.72
C GLU A 240 15.85 -12.59 13.57
N MET A 241 15.18 -12.91 12.48
CA MET A 241 13.78 -12.54 12.24
C MET A 241 12.86 -13.13 13.32
N ALA A 242 13.02 -14.39 13.69
CA ALA A 242 12.25 -15.01 14.77
C ALA A 242 12.49 -14.33 16.12
N HIS A 243 13.75 -13.95 16.42
CA HIS A 243 14.08 -13.20 17.62
C HIS A 243 13.44 -11.81 17.64
N SER A 244 13.48 -11.09 16.52
CA SER A 244 12.86 -9.75 16.42
C SER A 244 11.33 -9.80 16.59
N ILE A 245 10.67 -10.78 15.98
CA ILE A 245 9.22 -11.01 16.14
C ILE A 245 8.88 -11.34 17.60
N ALA A 246 9.59 -12.35 18.20
CA ALA A 246 9.30 -12.78 19.56
C ALA A 246 9.53 -11.65 20.59
N TRP A 247 10.53 -10.80 20.36
CA TRP A 247 10.76 -9.64 21.19
C TRP A 247 9.65 -8.60 21.01
N ALA A 248 9.28 -8.27 19.76
CA ALA A 248 8.27 -7.27 19.46
C ALA A 248 6.88 -7.67 19.99
N GLU A 249 6.49 -8.93 19.83
CA GLU A 249 5.23 -9.46 20.35
C GLU A 249 5.09 -9.21 21.86
N LYS A 250 6.18 -9.33 22.59
CA LYS A 250 6.18 -9.15 24.05
C LYS A 250 6.24 -7.69 24.51
N ASN A 251 6.96 -6.83 23.79
CA ASN A 251 7.37 -5.52 24.29
C ASN A 251 6.84 -4.35 23.46
N ALA A 252 6.61 -4.55 22.16
CA ALA A 252 6.15 -3.54 21.20
C ALA A 252 5.17 -4.15 20.19
N PRO A 253 3.99 -4.62 20.63
CA PRO A 253 3.09 -5.43 19.78
C PRO A 253 2.54 -4.70 18.55
N GLN A 254 2.65 -3.39 18.49
CA GLN A 254 2.24 -2.58 17.34
C GLN A 254 3.35 -2.39 16.30
N LEU A 255 4.60 -2.83 16.60
CA LEU A 255 5.74 -2.66 15.71
C LEU A 255 5.79 -3.80 14.68
N LYS A 256 5.92 -3.45 13.39
CA LYS A 256 6.23 -4.40 12.33
C LYS A 256 7.74 -4.63 12.25
N THR A 257 8.16 -5.89 12.16
CA THR A 257 9.57 -6.27 12.11
C THR A 257 9.95 -7.00 10.84
N VAL A 258 8.97 -7.43 10.06
CA VAL A 258 9.15 -8.12 8.77
C VAL A 258 8.47 -7.32 7.69
N VAL A 259 9.11 -7.19 6.53
CA VAL A 259 8.47 -6.69 5.33
C VAL A 259 8.68 -7.66 4.17
N VAL A 260 7.69 -7.74 3.30
CA VAL A 260 7.86 -8.24 1.93
C VAL A 260 7.84 -7.00 1.04
N ASN A 261 9.02 -6.65 0.50
CA ASN A 261 9.20 -5.46 -0.33
C ASN A 261 9.25 -5.84 -1.81
N THR A 262 8.21 -5.52 -2.55
CA THR A 262 8.09 -5.89 -3.96
C THR A 262 8.81 -4.97 -4.93
N ASP A 263 9.40 -3.87 -4.47
CA ASP A 263 10.13 -2.92 -5.34
C ASP A 263 11.18 -3.64 -6.20
N VAL A 264 11.84 -4.66 -5.67
CA VAL A 264 12.84 -5.44 -6.38
C VAL A 264 12.23 -6.22 -7.57
N TYR A 265 11.05 -6.78 -7.40
CA TYR A 265 10.35 -7.54 -8.45
C TYR A 265 9.74 -6.59 -9.49
N HIS A 266 9.05 -5.55 -9.03
CA HIS A 266 8.44 -4.53 -9.88
C HIS A 266 9.48 -3.83 -10.75
N ASN A 267 10.57 -3.33 -10.16
CA ASN A 267 11.65 -2.67 -10.88
C ASN A 267 12.46 -3.65 -11.75
N GLY A 268 12.41 -4.95 -11.45
CA GLY A 268 12.93 -6.03 -12.30
C GLY A 268 12.06 -6.33 -13.53
N GLY A 269 10.87 -5.73 -13.64
CA GLY A 269 9.97 -5.87 -14.78
C GLY A 269 8.86 -6.92 -14.60
N ALA A 270 8.58 -7.36 -13.37
CA ALA A 270 7.41 -8.17 -13.10
C ALA A 270 6.12 -7.39 -13.45
N ASN A 271 5.16 -8.06 -14.05
CA ASN A 271 3.81 -7.50 -14.19
C ASN A 271 3.05 -7.60 -12.87
N ASP A 272 1.90 -6.94 -12.78
CA ASP A 272 1.15 -6.81 -11.52
C ASP A 272 0.74 -8.15 -10.90
N VAL A 273 0.34 -9.15 -11.72
CA VAL A 273 0.02 -10.52 -11.24
C VAL A 273 1.28 -11.21 -10.72
N GLN A 274 2.40 -11.10 -11.43
CA GLN A 274 3.68 -11.69 -10.99
C GLN A 274 4.17 -11.05 -9.70
N GLU A 275 4.07 -9.73 -9.57
CA GLU A 275 4.47 -9.00 -8.37
C GLU A 275 3.72 -9.53 -7.13
N VAL A 276 2.38 -9.64 -7.21
CA VAL A 276 1.58 -10.20 -6.11
C VAL A 276 1.92 -11.67 -5.85
N ALA A 277 2.07 -12.49 -6.90
CA ALA A 277 2.42 -13.90 -6.74
C ALA A 277 3.78 -14.08 -6.04
N TYR A 278 4.80 -13.29 -6.40
CA TYR A 278 6.11 -13.34 -5.75
C TYR A 278 6.02 -12.91 -4.28
N ALA A 279 5.31 -11.81 -3.99
CA ALA A 279 5.09 -11.35 -2.62
C ALA A 279 4.41 -12.40 -1.74
N MET A 280 3.38 -13.07 -2.26
CA MET A 280 2.67 -14.11 -1.51
C MET A 280 3.55 -15.33 -1.27
N ASN A 281 4.34 -15.77 -2.27
CA ASN A 281 5.29 -16.88 -2.11
C ASN A 281 6.38 -16.56 -1.10
N GLU A 282 6.90 -15.34 -1.10
CA GLU A 282 7.89 -14.87 -0.14
C GLU A 282 7.31 -14.85 1.28
N ALA A 283 6.13 -14.26 1.48
CA ALA A 283 5.45 -14.25 2.78
C ALA A 283 5.18 -15.66 3.31
N VAL A 284 4.73 -16.59 2.46
CA VAL A 284 4.56 -18.01 2.83
C VAL A 284 5.90 -18.68 3.19
N THR A 285 6.97 -18.32 2.51
CA THR A 285 8.31 -18.83 2.82
C THR A 285 8.76 -18.36 4.19
N TYR A 286 8.57 -17.08 4.51
CA TYR A 286 8.83 -16.55 5.85
C TYR A 286 7.93 -17.19 6.91
N MET A 287 6.64 -17.31 6.66
CA MET A 287 5.69 -17.96 7.58
C MET A 287 6.15 -19.37 7.96
N ARG A 288 6.52 -20.18 6.97
CA ARG A 288 7.05 -21.54 7.18
C ARG A 288 8.38 -21.57 7.93
N ALA A 289 9.25 -20.59 7.65
CA ALA A 289 10.53 -20.47 8.36
C ALA A 289 10.32 -20.08 9.83
N MET A 290 9.34 -19.23 10.11
CA MET A 290 8.96 -18.79 11.45
C MET A 290 8.28 -19.91 12.24
N GLU A 291 7.36 -20.66 11.62
CA GLU A 291 6.71 -21.82 12.24
C GLU A 291 7.74 -22.85 12.74
N ARG A 292 8.77 -23.16 11.93
CA ARG A 292 9.87 -24.05 12.33
C ARG A 292 10.66 -23.54 13.54
N ARG A 293 10.57 -22.24 13.84
CA ARG A 293 11.23 -21.54 14.96
C ARG A 293 10.28 -21.26 16.12
N GLY A 294 9.07 -21.81 16.06
CA GLY A 294 8.08 -21.70 17.15
C GLY A 294 7.29 -20.41 17.17
N ILE A 295 7.31 -19.63 16.08
CA ILE A 295 6.44 -18.46 15.90
C ILE A 295 5.19 -18.93 15.16
N ASP A 296 4.04 -18.80 15.79
CA ASP A 296 2.76 -19.17 15.16
C ASP A 296 2.32 -18.17 14.08
N VAL A 297 1.37 -18.59 13.24
CA VAL A 297 0.87 -17.82 12.10
C VAL A 297 0.31 -16.47 12.52
N ASN A 298 -0.46 -16.41 13.62
CA ASN A 298 -1.08 -15.17 14.08
C ASN A 298 -0.03 -14.16 14.53
N THR A 299 0.96 -14.61 15.29
CA THR A 299 2.09 -13.79 15.73
C THR A 299 2.90 -13.28 14.54
N PHE A 300 3.22 -14.14 13.57
CA PHE A 300 3.93 -13.75 12.36
C PHE A 300 3.17 -12.65 11.59
N CYS A 301 1.88 -12.86 11.32
CA CYS A 301 1.06 -11.92 10.56
C CYS A 301 0.92 -10.56 11.25
N ARG A 302 0.86 -10.53 12.59
CA ARG A 302 0.85 -9.25 13.34
C ARG A 302 2.09 -8.40 13.12
N HIS A 303 3.24 -9.02 12.88
CA HIS A 303 4.52 -8.32 12.70
C HIS A 303 4.95 -8.18 11.24
N LEU A 304 4.14 -8.64 10.29
CA LEU A 304 4.37 -8.53 8.84
C LEU A 304 3.78 -7.23 8.29
N ARG A 305 4.50 -6.61 7.37
CA ARG A 305 4.07 -5.54 6.48
C ARG A 305 4.34 -5.96 5.03
N PHE A 306 3.45 -5.58 4.13
CA PHE A 306 3.71 -5.64 2.70
C PHE A 306 4.00 -4.24 2.17
N HIS A 307 4.95 -4.15 1.27
CA HIS A 307 5.24 -2.93 0.53
C HIS A 307 5.19 -3.23 -0.97
N PHE A 308 4.27 -2.55 -1.68
CA PHE A 308 4.07 -2.72 -3.12
C PHE A 308 4.39 -1.45 -3.90
N SER A 309 4.90 -1.61 -5.12
CA SER A 309 5.01 -0.52 -6.08
C SER A 309 3.67 -0.28 -6.79
N ILE A 310 3.37 0.98 -7.10
CA ILE A 310 2.18 1.37 -7.86
C ILE A 310 2.62 1.87 -9.24
N GLY A 311 2.27 1.12 -10.27
CA GLY A 311 2.61 1.41 -11.66
C GLY A 311 1.67 2.41 -12.33
N ALA A 312 1.71 2.44 -13.66
CA ALA A 312 0.97 3.43 -14.46
C ALA A 312 -0.42 2.96 -14.89
N ASN A 313 -0.75 1.67 -14.74
CA ASN A 313 -2.03 1.12 -15.19
C ASN A 313 -3.10 1.31 -14.12
N PHE A 314 -3.75 2.47 -14.11
CA PHE A 314 -4.65 2.94 -13.07
C PHE A 314 -5.65 1.90 -12.55
N PHE A 315 -6.39 1.25 -13.44
CA PHE A 315 -7.44 0.30 -13.05
C PHE A 315 -6.86 -1.07 -12.64
N MET A 316 -5.74 -1.47 -13.24
CA MET A 316 -5.04 -2.70 -12.87
C MET A 316 -4.47 -2.58 -11.46
N GLU A 317 -3.91 -1.43 -11.11
CA GLU A 317 -3.40 -1.16 -9.77
C GLU A 317 -4.51 -1.21 -8.71
N ILE A 318 -5.70 -0.67 -9.00
CA ILE A 318 -6.86 -0.80 -8.11
C ILE A 318 -7.22 -2.27 -7.92
N ALA A 319 -7.31 -3.04 -9.00
CA ALA A 319 -7.63 -4.46 -8.95
C ALA A 319 -6.54 -5.26 -8.22
N LYS A 320 -5.25 -4.93 -8.43
CA LYS A 320 -4.10 -5.49 -7.70
C LYS A 320 -4.28 -5.37 -6.21
N LEU A 321 -4.49 -4.13 -5.71
CA LEU A 321 -4.63 -3.87 -4.27
C LEU A 321 -5.88 -4.52 -3.66
N ARG A 322 -6.95 -4.67 -4.42
CA ARG A 322 -8.15 -5.38 -3.98
C ARG A 322 -7.92 -6.89 -3.94
N SER A 323 -7.36 -7.46 -5.00
CA SER A 323 -7.07 -8.89 -5.12
C SER A 323 -6.09 -9.37 -4.05
N LEU A 324 -4.98 -8.65 -3.83
CA LEU A 324 -3.96 -9.10 -2.87
C LEU A 324 -4.50 -9.27 -1.45
N LYS A 325 -5.50 -8.47 -1.04
CA LYS A 325 -6.16 -8.61 0.27
C LYS A 325 -6.91 -9.94 0.38
N MET A 326 -7.62 -10.32 -0.69
CA MET A 326 -8.34 -11.59 -0.75
C MET A 326 -7.39 -12.79 -0.77
N VAL A 327 -6.35 -12.72 -1.61
CA VAL A 327 -5.35 -13.80 -1.72
C VAL A 327 -4.65 -14.01 -0.38
N TRP A 328 -4.22 -12.93 0.28
CA TRP A 328 -3.59 -13.01 1.59
C TRP A 328 -4.52 -13.59 2.65
N ALA A 329 -5.75 -13.08 2.75
CA ALA A 329 -6.74 -13.60 3.69
C ALA A 329 -6.98 -15.10 3.51
N GLN A 330 -7.08 -15.57 2.25
CA GLN A 330 -7.25 -16.98 1.93
C GLN A 330 -6.02 -17.83 2.29
N ILE A 331 -4.82 -17.33 2.05
CA ILE A 331 -3.56 -18.00 2.43
C ILE A 331 -3.52 -18.18 3.95
N VAL A 332 -3.71 -17.09 4.70
CA VAL A 332 -3.65 -17.11 6.18
C VAL A 332 -4.73 -18.01 6.77
N LYS A 333 -5.95 -17.95 6.25
CA LYS A 333 -7.05 -18.84 6.63
C LYS A 333 -6.68 -20.31 6.43
N ASN A 334 -6.08 -20.66 5.30
CA ASN A 334 -5.64 -22.03 5.00
C ASN A 334 -4.47 -22.49 5.88
N CYS A 335 -3.66 -21.55 6.39
CA CYS A 335 -2.59 -21.80 7.35
C CYS A 335 -3.08 -21.82 8.81
N GLY A 336 -4.39 -21.66 9.07
CA GLY A 336 -4.98 -21.69 10.40
C GLY A 336 -4.93 -20.37 11.16
N GLY A 337 -4.67 -19.25 10.47
CA GLY A 337 -4.70 -17.93 11.07
C GLY A 337 -6.13 -17.43 11.35
N ASP A 338 -6.28 -16.67 12.41
CA ASP A 338 -7.54 -16.05 12.83
C ASP A 338 -7.95 -14.86 11.92
N GLU A 339 -9.12 -14.29 12.15
CA GLU A 339 -9.64 -13.17 11.36
C GLU A 339 -8.74 -11.92 11.43
N GLU A 340 -8.06 -11.68 12.54
CA GLU A 340 -7.15 -10.54 12.67
C GLU A 340 -5.86 -10.77 11.88
N ALA A 341 -5.32 -11.97 11.91
CA ALA A 341 -4.14 -12.37 11.12
C ALA A 341 -4.38 -12.32 9.60
N GLN A 342 -5.62 -12.50 9.15
CA GLN A 342 -6.01 -12.41 7.75
C GLN A 342 -5.99 -10.96 7.21
N LYS A 343 -5.95 -9.96 8.08
CA LYS A 343 -5.84 -8.57 7.68
C LYS A 343 -4.42 -8.25 7.25
N ILE A 344 -4.29 -7.59 6.12
CA ILE A 344 -3.00 -7.19 5.58
C ILE A 344 -2.61 -5.81 6.12
N ASN A 345 -1.33 -5.61 6.50
CA ASN A 345 -0.77 -4.29 6.68
C ASN A 345 -0.05 -3.90 5.38
N LEU A 346 -0.62 -2.95 4.65
CA LEU A 346 -0.26 -2.65 3.28
C LEU A 346 0.27 -1.23 3.12
N TYR A 347 1.55 -1.11 2.79
CA TYR A 347 2.19 0.12 2.37
C TYR A 347 2.47 0.08 0.88
N VAL A 348 2.48 1.23 0.25
CA VAL A 348 2.77 1.35 -1.17
C VAL A 348 3.72 2.50 -1.48
N SER A 349 4.42 2.41 -2.60
CA SER A 349 5.19 3.54 -3.16
C SER A 349 4.84 3.78 -4.62
N THR A 350 4.92 5.02 -5.07
CA THR A 350 4.82 5.31 -6.51
C THR A 350 6.04 4.75 -7.24
N SER A 351 5.79 4.04 -8.36
CA SER A 351 6.80 3.29 -9.09
C SER A 351 7.92 4.17 -9.65
N THR A 352 9.16 3.82 -9.38
CA THR A 352 10.34 4.43 -10.00
C THR A 352 10.59 3.90 -11.42
N PHE A 353 10.14 2.68 -11.72
CA PHE A 353 10.20 2.09 -13.06
C PHE A 353 9.47 2.93 -14.11
N CYS A 354 8.39 3.60 -13.72
CA CYS A 354 7.59 4.45 -14.59
C CYS A 354 8.15 5.88 -14.77
N GLN A 355 9.18 6.27 -14.01
CA GLN A 355 9.73 7.62 -14.08
C GLN A 355 10.65 7.82 -15.29
N THR A 356 10.64 9.04 -15.85
CA THR A 356 11.55 9.46 -16.93
C THR A 356 12.60 10.43 -16.43
N LYS A 357 13.80 10.35 -17.03
CA LYS A 357 14.90 11.29 -16.80
C LYS A 357 14.87 12.50 -17.74
N TYR A 358 14.24 12.37 -18.91
CA TYR A 358 14.29 13.38 -19.98
C TYR A 358 13.37 14.58 -19.71
N ASP A 359 12.21 14.33 -19.07
CA ASP A 359 11.28 15.36 -18.63
C ASP A 359 10.75 15.02 -17.23
N PRO A 360 11.49 15.41 -16.19
CA PRO A 360 11.14 15.03 -14.83
C PRO A 360 9.82 15.63 -14.34
N TYR A 361 9.40 16.78 -14.86
CA TYR A 361 8.16 17.41 -14.43
C TYR A 361 6.92 16.58 -14.82
N VAL A 362 7.00 15.77 -15.88
CA VAL A 362 5.92 14.84 -16.24
C VAL A 362 5.76 13.72 -15.18
N ASN A 363 6.80 13.44 -14.38
CA ASN A 363 6.70 12.51 -13.26
C ASN A 363 5.74 13.00 -12.16
N LEU A 364 5.46 14.32 -12.07
CA LEU A 364 4.44 14.86 -11.16
C LEU A 364 3.05 14.31 -11.50
N LEU A 365 2.72 14.26 -12.79
CA LEU A 365 1.45 13.71 -13.26
C LEU A 365 1.35 12.21 -13.00
N ARG A 366 2.45 11.49 -13.25
CA ARG A 366 2.51 10.04 -12.95
C ARG A 366 2.32 9.78 -11.47
N ALA A 367 3.06 10.47 -10.60
CA ALA A 367 2.98 10.32 -9.16
C ALA A 367 1.57 10.59 -8.63
N ALA A 368 0.90 11.64 -9.11
CA ALA A 368 -0.47 11.96 -8.72
C ALA A 368 -1.48 10.87 -9.15
N THR A 369 -1.34 10.34 -10.38
CA THR A 369 -2.25 9.29 -10.86
C THR A 369 -1.99 7.95 -10.15
N GLN A 370 -0.73 7.61 -9.88
CA GLN A 370 -0.35 6.41 -9.12
C GLN A 370 -0.87 6.51 -7.67
N SER A 371 -0.68 7.65 -7.02
CA SER A 371 -1.20 7.92 -5.68
C SER A 371 -2.73 7.75 -5.65
N PHE A 372 -3.44 8.32 -6.62
CA PHE A 372 -4.89 8.19 -6.72
C PHE A 372 -5.34 6.74 -6.86
N SER A 373 -4.71 5.94 -7.73
CA SER A 373 -5.07 4.51 -7.87
C SER A 373 -4.84 3.74 -6.57
N ALA A 374 -3.76 4.04 -5.83
CA ALA A 374 -3.46 3.43 -4.54
C ALA A 374 -4.53 3.75 -3.49
N VAL A 375 -4.93 5.02 -3.39
CA VAL A 375 -5.98 5.44 -2.45
C VAL A 375 -7.32 4.76 -2.75
N VAL A 376 -7.70 4.69 -4.02
CA VAL A 376 -8.95 4.02 -4.45
C VAL A 376 -8.88 2.50 -4.23
N GLY A 377 -7.73 1.89 -4.47
CA GLY A 377 -7.49 0.46 -4.21
C GLY A 377 -7.44 0.10 -2.73
N GLY A 378 -7.09 1.06 -1.87
CA GLY A 378 -7.05 0.94 -0.40
C GLY A 378 -5.73 0.38 0.13
N MET A 379 -5.04 1.17 0.94
CA MET A 379 -3.75 0.85 1.60
C MET A 379 -3.70 1.50 2.98
N ASP A 380 -2.68 1.18 3.80
CA ASP A 380 -2.50 1.71 5.15
C ASP A 380 -1.50 2.87 5.20
N GLY A 381 -0.57 2.93 4.27
CA GLY A 381 0.42 3.99 4.18
C GLY A 381 1.03 4.12 2.79
N MET A 382 1.57 5.29 2.46
CA MET A 382 2.09 5.55 1.13
C MET A 382 3.31 6.46 1.15
N TYR A 383 4.24 6.11 0.24
CA TYR A 383 5.37 6.95 -0.15
C TYR A 383 5.15 7.46 -1.58
N VAL A 384 5.07 8.76 -1.75
CA VAL A 384 5.14 9.36 -3.08
C VAL A 384 6.59 9.72 -3.38
N LYS A 385 7.19 9.05 -4.36
CA LYS A 385 8.56 9.36 -4.77
C LYS A 385 8.62 10.75 -5.40
N PRO A 386 9.59 11.59 -5.04
CA PRO A 386 9.81 12.89 -5.67
C PRO A 386 9.97 12.77 -7.20
N PHE A 387 9.50 13.76 -7.93
CA PHE A 387 9.51 13.74 -9.40
C PHE A 387 10.92 13.66 -10.02
N ASP A 388 11.93 14.06 -9.27
CA ASP A 388 13.34 14.08 -9.65
C ASP A 388 14.15 12.91 -9.04
N HIS A 389 13.48 11.97 -8.37
CA HIS A 389 14.10 10.86 -7.65
C HIS A 389 15.09 10.05 -8.51
N CYS A 390 14.79 9.80 -9.80
CA CYS A 390 15.68 9.05 -10.69
C CYS A 390 16.81 9.88 -11.30
N ILE A 391 16.98 11.16 -10.93
CA ILE A 391 17.93 12.09 -11.51
C ILE A 391 18.95 12.58 -10.48
N ARG A 392 18.47 12.91 -9.27
CA ARG A 392 19.26 13.51 -8.20
C ARG A 392 18.65 13.21 -6.84
N PRO A 393 19.40 13.36 -5.74
CA PRO A 393 18.82 13.39 -4.40
C PRO A 393 17.70 14.44 -4.32
N SER A 394 16.61 14.12 -3.61
CA SER A 394 15.47 15.00 -3.48
C SER A 394 15.82 16.26 -2.69
N ASP A 395 15.27 17.40 -3.10
CA ASP A 395 15.36 18.64 -2.35
C ASP A 395 14.06 18.96 -1.60
N VAL A 396 14.06 20.06 -0.83
CA VAL A 396 12.88 20.50 -0.05
C VAL A 396 11.67 20.75 -0.97
N PHE A 397 11.90 21.23 -2.19
CA PHE A 397 10.82 21.51 -3.14
C PHE A 397 10.21 20.22 -3.68
N SER A 398 11.03 19.28 -4.15
CA SER A 398 10.54 18.03 -4.73
C SER A 398 9.84 17.15 -3.68
N ARG A 399 10.37 17.07 -2.45
CA ARG A 399 9.69 16.39 -1.33
C ARG A 399 8.39 17.06 -0.93
N ARG A 400 8.35 18.40 -0.91
CA ARG A 400 7.12 19.15 -0.64
C ARG A 400 6.01 18.79 -1.63
N ILE A 401 6.30 18.71 -2.91
CA ILE A 401 5.30 18.36 -3.93
C ILE A 401 4.82 16.93 -3.69
N ALA A 402 5.73 15.98 -3.52
CA ALA A 402 5.40 14.58 -3.30
C ALA A 402 4.48 14.38 -2.07
N ARG A 403 4.82 14.97 -0.94
CA ARG A 403 4.00 14.95 0.27
C ARG A 403 2.64 15.62 0.07
N ASN A 404 2.61 16.78 -0.59
CA ASN A 404 1.38 17.55 -0.76
C ASN A 404 0.37 16.85 -1.68
N ILE A 405 0.76 15.96 -2.60
CA ILE A 405 -0.16 15.11 -3.35
C ILE A 405 -1.07 14.38 -2.37
N GLN A 406 -0.50 13.67 -1.40
CA GLN A 406 -1.27 12.90 -0.41
C GLN A 406 -2.11 13.81 0.52
N ILE A 407 -1.58 14.97 0.94
CA ILE A 407 -2.31 15.92 1.78
C ILE A 407 -3.55 16.44 1.05
N MET A 408 -3.42 16.78 -0.25
CA MET A 408 -4.55 17.22 -1.07
C MET A 408 -5.58 16.10 -1.25
N GLU A 409 -5.15 14.85 -1.44
CA GLU A 409 -6.03 13.69 -1.53
C GLU A 409 -6.85 13.49 -0.26
N GLN A 410 -6.25 13.71 0.92
CA GLN A 410 -6.95 13.58 2.20
C GLN A 410 -7.91 14.75 2.48
N HIS A 411 -7.52 15.98 2.15
CA HIS A 411 -8.18 17.18 2.67
C HIS A 411 -8.93 18.00 1.62
N GLU A 412 -8.58 17.89 0.34
CA GLU A 412 -9.20 18.71 -0.72
C GLU A 412 -10.03 17.85 -1.68
N PHE A 413 -9.54 16.65 -2.04
CA PHE A 413 -10.21 15.81 -3.03
C PHE A 413 -11.25 14.84 -2.42
N ASN A 414 -11.37 14.80 -1.09
CA ASN A 414 -12.30 13.96 -0.34
C ASN A 414 -12.17 12.45 -0.63
N PHE A 415 -10.96 11.97 -0.96
CA PHE A 415 -10.72 10.55 -1.25
C PHE A 415 -10.84 9.64 -0.03
N ILE A 416 -10.98 10.24 1.16
CA ILE A 416 -11.30 9.51 2.38
C ILE A 416 -12.77 9.04 2.43
N GLN A 417 -13.59 9.48 1.50
CA GLN A 417 -15.04 9.17 1.42
C GLN A 417 -15.44 8.89 -0.04
N PRO A 418 -16.26 7.90 -0.31
CA PRO A 418 -16.72 6.79 0.54
C PRO A 418 -15.68 5.67 0.70
N ILE A 419 -16.02 4.65 1.52
CA ILE A 419 -15.17 3.45 1.67
C ILE A 419 -15.29 2.61 0.40
N ASP A 420 -14.13 2.12 -0.12
CA ASP A 420 -14.03 1.31 -1.33
C ASP A 420 -14.85 1.88 -2.51
N PRO A 421 -14.50 3.08 -3.00
CA PRO A 421 -15.28 3.77 -4.04
C PRO A 421 -15.31 3.01 -5.37
N SER A 422 -14.39 2.08 -5.59
CA SER A 422 -14.36 1.20 -6.77
C SER A 422 -15.29 -0.01 -6.65
N GLY A 423 -15.77 -0.31 -5.45
CA GLY A 423 -16.67 -1.42 -5.18
C GLY A 423 -18.01 -1.27 -5.90
N GLY A 424 -18.46 -2.36 -6.55
CA GLY A 424 -19.66 -2.37 -7.38
C GLY A 424 -19.48 -1.88 -8.80
N SER A 425 -18.26 -1.51 -9.21
CA SER A 425 -17.97 -1.21 -10.61
C SER A 425 -18.05 -2.47 -11.47
N TRP A 426 -18.86 -2.43 -12.52
CA TRP A 426 -18.98 -3.52 -13.47
C TRP A 426 -17.67 -3.92 -14.13
N TYR A 427 -16.68 -3.05 -14.13
CA TYR A 427 -15.34 -3.31 -14.66
C TYR A 427 -14.36 -3.79 -13.58
N ILE A 428 -14.30 -3.09 -12.44
CA ILE A 428 -13.29 -3.38 -11.41
C ILE A 428 -13.55 -4.73 -10.73
N GLU A 429 -14.81 -5.11 -10.50
CA GLU A 429 -15.10 -6.38 -9.85
C GLU A 429 -14.69 -7.59 -10.70
N PRO A 430 -15.07 -7.71 -11.99
CA PRO A 430 -14.55 -8.79 -12.84
C PRO A 430 -13.03 -8.76 -13.02
N LEU A 431 -12.42 -7.58 -13.12
CA LEU A 431 -10.98 -7.44 -13.22
C LEU A 431 -10.29 -7.96 -11.95
N THR A 432 -10.85 -7.65 -10.77
CA THR A 432 -10.35 -8.15 -9.48
C THR A 432 -10.44 -9.67 -9.38
N GLU A 433 -11.55 -10.28 -9.84
CA GLU A 433 -11.74 -11.73 -9.88
C GLU A 433 -10.69 -12.39 -10.76
N GLU A 434 -10.58 -11.95 -12.02
CA GLU A 434 -9.64 -12.54 -12.98
C GLU A 434 -8.18 -12.35 -12.53
N PHE A 435 -7.87 -11.21 -11.92
CA PHE A 435 -6.56 -10.96 -11.32
C PHE A 435 -6.28 -11.95 -10.18
N THR A 436 -7.27 -12.17 -9.30
CA THR A 436 -7.17 -13.11 -8.17
C THR A 436 -6.92 -14.53 -8.64
N GLU A 437 -7.67 -15.00 -9.64
CA GLU A 437 -7.49 -16.32 -10.22
C GLU A 437 -6.10 -16.52 -10.82
N LYS A 438 -5.58 -15.52 -11.52
CA LYS A 438 -4.23 -15.60 -12.12
C LYS A 438 -3.09 -15.51 -11.10
N THR A 439 -3.32 -14.84 -9.99
CA THR A 439 -2.34 -14.71 -8.91
C THR A 439 -2.23 -16.01 -8.11
N TRP A 440 -3.38 -16.64 -7.84
CA TRP A 440 -3.48 -17.93 -7.10
C TRP A 440 -2.83 -19.09 -7.86
#